data_522ba88d5cc4746152794db9ede7de04
#
_entry.id   522ba88d5cc4746152794db9ede7de04
#
_cell.length_a   1.000
_cell.length_b   1.000
_cell.length_c   1.000
_cell.angle_alpha   90.00
_cell.angle_beta   90.00
_cell.angle_gamma   90.00
#
_symmetry.space_group_name_H-M   'P 1'
#
loop_
_entity.id
_entity.type
_entity.pdbx_description
1 polymer ?
#
loop_
_entity_poly.entity_id
_entity_poly.type
_entity_poly.pdbx_seq_one_letter_code
_entity_poly.pdbx_strand_id
1 'polypeptide(L)'
;MLAHLYRGEMYRSKVWRTRLDATTNWAVATTGIALSVAFSSAGNSPLPLVLVALMALVFLAIEARRYRYFDIWRTRVRLMEVSMYGPLLRLQGVRVDNGWNEALARDYEQLHFHISFWEAAGRRLRRNYSFLFAVQAVSYVLKICIHPTPVRSFAELWQHASIGPLPGEVILAMGFLFHAGLLVFALLTLKGQRAAGRVKRPDDGKDPTANLRFD
;
A
#
# COMPACT_ATOMS: atom_id res chain seq x y z
N MET A 1 -6.84 12.95 32.24
CA MET A 1 -5.85 11.93 31.83
C MET A 1 -6.13 11.37 30.46
N LEU A 2 -7.28 10.75 30.15
CA LEU A 2 -7.63 10.16 28.86
C LEU A 2 -7.53 11.11 27.65
N ALA A 3 -7.88 12.40 27.83
CA ALA A 3 -7.75 13.40 26.75
C ALA A 3 -6.29 13.66 26.33
N HIS A 4 -5.35 13.59 27.28
CA HIS A 4 -3.92 13.70 26.95
C HIS A 4 -3.41 12.44 26.24
N LEU A 5 -3.87 11.27 26.65
CA LEU A 5 -3.57 10.01 25.98
C LEU A 5 -4.05 10.04 24.52
N TYR A 6 -5.32 10.41 24.32
CA TYR A 6 -5.91 10.54 22.98
C TYR A 6 -5.13 11.50 22.08
N ARG A 7 -4.74 12.68 22.60
CA ARG A 7 -3.91 13.62 21.82
C ARG A 7 -2.56 13.01 21.42
N GLY A 8 -1.93 12.27 22.34
CA GLY A 8 -0.67 11.56 22.08
C GLY A 8 -0.81 10.52 20.95
N GLU A 9 -1.89 9.72 20.98
CA GLU A 9 -2.16 8.70 19.96
C GLU A 9 -2.52 9.33 18.61
N MET A 10 -3.32 10.40 18.61
CA MET A 10 -3.61 11.18 17.40
C MET A 10 -2.36 11.77 16.77
N TYR A 11 -1.45 12.31 17.56
CA TYR A 11 -0.18 12.83 17.07
C TYR A 11 0.68 11.73 16.43
N ARG A 12 0.82 10.58 17.09
CA ARG A 12 1.55 9.42 16.55
C ARG A 12 0.93 8.94 15.24
N SER A 13 -0.40 8.79 15.18
CA SER A 13 -1.14 8.42 13.98
C SER A 13 -0.87 9.41 12.83
N LYS A 14 -0.91 10.72 13.10
CA LYS A 14 -0.61 11.77 12.13
C LYS A 14 0.82 11.68 11.60
N VAL A 15 1.81 11.51 12.47
CA VAL A 15 3.24 11.38 12.08
C VAL A 15 3.44 10.18 11.15
N TRP A 16 2.85 9.03 11.47
CA TRP A 16 2.97 7.84 10.63
C TRP A 16 2.25 8.00 9.30
N ARG A 17 1.11 8.67 9.27
CA ARG A 17 0.40 9.02 8.03
C ARG A 17 1.26 9.89 7.12
N THR A 18 1.89 10.95 7.65
CA THR A 18 2.81 11.81 6.88
C THR A 18 3.96 11.01 6.29
N ARG A 19 4.53 10.04 7.03
CA ARG A 19 5.59 9.17 6.51
C ARG A 19 5.11 8.25 5.38
N LEU A 20 3.85 7.81 5.41
CA LEU A 20 3.25 7.05 4.30
C LEU A 20 3.10 7.92 3.06
N ASP A 21 2.51 9.10 3.21
CA ASP A 21 2.29 10.04 2.12
C ASP A 21 3.62 10.44 1.46
N ALA A 22 4.67 10.67 2.26
CA ALA A 22 6.01 10.95 1.75
C ALA A 22 6.57 9.81 0.88
N THR A 23 6.35 8.54 1.24
CA THR A 23 6.81 7.39 0.44
C THR A 23 6.09 7.32 -0.90
N THR A 24 4.76 7.52 -0.89
CA THR A 24 3.96 7.56 -2.10
C THR A 24 4.41 8.72 -3.02
N ASN A 25 4.67 9.91 -2.45
CA ASN A 25 5.14 11.06 -3.21
C ASN A 25 6.48 10.78 -3.91
N TRP A 26 7.42 10.11 -3.24
CA TRP A 26 8.67 9.70 -3.86
C TRP A 26 8.47 8.67 -4.97
N ALA A 27 7.55 7.73 -4.82
CA ALA A 27 7.23 6.77 -5.87
C ALA A 27 6.64 7.46 -7.11
N VAL A 28 5.79 8.47 -6.92
CA VAL A 28 5.23 9.29 -8.01
C VAL A 28 6.33 10.12 -8.68
N ALA A 29 7.16 10.82 -7.89
CA ALA A 29 8.22 11.68 -8.40
C ALA A 29 9.25 10.88 -9.22
N THR A 30 9.71 9.73 -8.71
CA THR A 30 10.65 8.86 -9.44
C THR A 30 10.05 8.30 -10.73
N THR A 31 8.74 7.98 -10.72
CA THR A 31 8.02 7.56 -11.94
C THR A 31 8.00 8.71 -12.95
N GLY A 32 7.69 9.93 -12.54
CA GLY A 32 7.70 11.11 -13.43
C GLY A 32 9.07 11.37 -14.05
N ILE A 33 10.14 11.26 -13.26
CA ILE A 33 11.51 11.40 -13.76
C ILE A 33 11.83 10.31 -14.79
N ALA A 34 11.51 9.04 -14.51
CA ALA A 34 11.76 7.94 -15.43
C ALA A 34 11.00 8.10 -16.76
N LEU A 35 9.74 8.56 -16.69
CA LEU A 35 8.95 8.92 -17.87
C LEU A 35 9.63 10.05 -18.68
N SER A 36 10.03 11.13 -18.01
CA SER A 36 10.70 12.24 -18.67
C SER A 36 11.98 11.79 -19.39
N VAL A 37 12.80 10.95 -18.75
CA VAL A 37 14.03 10.41 -19.35
C VAL A 37 13.71 9.49 -20.52
N ALA A 38 12.75 8.57 -20.36
CA ALA A 38 12.41 7.62 -21.43
C ALA A 38 11.86 8.30 -22.67
N PHE A 39 11.08 9.37 -22.53
CA PHE A 39 10.43 10.09 -23.63
C PHE A 39 11.17 11.35 -24.11
N SER A 40 12.30 11.72 -23.51
CA SER A 40 13.05 12.93 -23.92
C SER A 40 13.65 12.81 -25.34
N SER A 41 13.86 11.59 -25.83
CA SER A 41 14.29 11.33 -27.21
C SER A 41 13.69 10.02 -27.72
N ALA A 42 13.43 9.98 -29.03
CA ALA A 42 12.94 8.78 -29.70
C ALA A 42 13.91 7.58 -29.56
N GLY A 43 15.22 7.83 -29.61
CA GLY A 43 16.26 6.81 -29.48
C GLY A 43 16.53 6.31 -28.05
N ASN A 44 15.91 6.90 -27.02
CA ASN A 44 16.15 6.47 -25.66
C ASN A 44 15.56 5.09 -25.38
N SER A 45 16.34 4.25 -24.69
CA SER A 45 15.92 2.92 -24.24
C SER A 45 14.70 2.99 -23.31
N PRO A 46 13.80 1.99 -23.35
CA PRO A 46 12.71 1.85 -22.37
C PRO A 46 13.18 1.38 -20.99
N LEU A 47 14.47 1.11 -20.80
CA LEU A 47 15.05 0.64 -19.53
C LEU A 47 14.66 1.45 -18.30
N PRO A 48 14.63 2.82 -18.31
CA PRO A 48 14.21 3.59 -17.15
C PRO A 48 12.81 3.24 -16.65
N LEU A 49 11.89 2.86 -17.56
CA LEU A 49 10.52 2.44 -17.19
C LEU A 49 10.50 1.10 -16.44
N VAL A 50 11.37 0.17 -16.85
CA VAL A 50 11.52 -1.12 -16.15
C VAL A 50 12.15 -0.91 -14.77
N LEU A 51 13.20 -0.10 -14.68
CA LEU A 51 13.88 0.17 -13.41
C LEU A 51 12.96 0.86 -12.40
N VAL A 52 12.14 1.83 -12.84
CA VAL A 52 11.21 2.49 -11.93
C VAL A 52 10.07 1.59 -11.48
N ALA A 53 9.66 0.60 -12.29
CA ALA A 53 8.69 -0.40 -11.87
C ALA A 53 9.25 -1.29 -10.75
N LEU A 54 10.50 -1.70 -10.83
CA LEU A 54 11.20 -2.41 -9.75
C LEU A 54 11.36 -1.54 -8.51
N MET A 55 11.72 -0.26 -8.69
CA MET A 55 11.81 0.70 -7.57
C MET A 55 10.46 0.90 -6.89
N ALA A 56 9.36 0.92 -7.64
CA ALA A 56 8.01 1.02 -7.09
C ALA A 56 7.64 -0.18 -6.19
N LEU A 57 8.15 -1.40 -6.48
CA LEU A 57 8.03 -2.54 -5.55
C LEU A 57 8.76 -2.29 -4.23
N VAL A 58 9.94 -1.70 -4.28
CA VAL A 58 10.69 -1.36 -3.07
C VAL A 58 9.92 -0.31 -2.25
N PHE A 59 9.39 0.72 -2.88
CA PHE A 59 8.53 1.70 -2.21
C PHE A 59 7.27 1.07 -1.62
N LEU A 60 6.61 0.15 -2.35
CA LEU A 60 5.47 -0.60 -1.86
C LEU A 60 5.82 -1.41 -0.59
N ALA A 61 6.98 -2.08 -0.57
CA ALA A 61 7.44 -2.84 0.59
C ALA A 61 7.72 -1.94 1.80
N ILE A 62 8.40 -0.81 1.60
CA ILE A 62 8.66 0.19 2.64
C ILE A 62 7.33 0.74 3.17
N GLU A 63 6.39 1.06 2.28
CA GLU A 63 5.10 1.60 2.65
C GLU A 63 4.22 0.57 3.38
N ALA A 64 4.25 -0.69 2.98
CA ALA A 64 3.57 -1.78 3.68
C ALA A 64 4.08 -1.93 5.13
N ARG A 65 5.41 -1.86 5.33
CA ARG A 65 6.01 -1.84 6.66
C ARG A 65 5.53 -0.64 7.49
N ARG A 66 5.58 0.56 6.94
CA ARG A 66 5.12 1.80 7.59
C ARG A 66 3.63 1.77 7.90
N TYR A 67 2.83 1.19 7.00
CA TYR A 67 1.38 1.06 7.17
C TYR A 67 1.02 0.19 8.37
N ARG A 68 1.78 -0.85 8.70
CA ARG A 68 1.56 -1.66 9.90
C ARG A 68 1.72 -0.84 11.19
N TYR A 69 2.71 0.03 11.25
CA TYR A 69 2.87 0.96 12.39
C TYR A 69 1.72 1.95 12.46
N PHE A 70 1.36 2.55 11.32
CA PHE A 70 0.21 3.45 11.27
C PHE A 70 -1.09 2.78 11.75
N ASP A 71 -1.32 1.52 11.37
CA ASP A 71 -2.52 0.78 11.72
C ASP A 71 -2.67 0.58 13.24
N ILE A 72 -1.58 0.36 13.99
CA ILE A 72 -1.60 0.27 15.46
C ILE A 72 -2.18 1.57 16.05
N TRP A 73 -1.58 2.70 15.73
CA TRP A 73 -1.99 3.99 16.29
C TRP A 73 -3.39 4.40 15.85
N ARG A 74 -3.73 4.16 14.60
CA ARG A 74 -5.06 4.39 14.05
C ARG A 74 -6.11 3.56 14.79
N THR A 75 -5.85 2.29 15.05
CA THR A 75 -6.78 1.39 15.73
C THR A 75 -7.03 1.85 17.19
N ARG A 76 -5.98 2.25 17.92
CA ARG A 76 -6.12 2.81 19.28
C ARG A 76 -6.96 4.07 19.30
N VAL A 77 -6.68 5.00 18.39
CA VAL A 77 -7.47 6.23 18.25
C VAL A 77 -8.94 5.89 17.97
N ARG A 78 -9.20 5.00 17.00
CA ARG A 78 -10.56 4.63 16.64
C ARG A 78 -11.32 3.93 17.77
N LEU A 79 -10.63 3.10 18.54
CA LEU A 79 -11.21 2.44 19.71
C LEU A 79 -11.67 3.46 20.75
N MET A 80 -10.85 4.48 21.05
CA MET A 80 -11.23 5.57 21.97
C MET A 80 -12.36 6.43 21.39
N GLU A 81 -12.36 6.74 20.10
CA GLU A 81 -13.42 7.52 19.45
C GLU A 81 -14.78 6.82 19.56
N VAL A 82 -14.84 5.53 19.24
CA VAL A 82 -16.10 4.78 19.18
C VAL A 82 -16.62 4.45 20.58
N SER A 83 -15.74 4.13 21.53
CA SER A 83 -16.14 3.61 22.83
C SER A 83 -16.23 4.68 23.93
N MET A 84 -15.53 5.80 23.76
CA MET A 84 -15.51 6.88 24.74
C MET A 84 -16.13 8.17 24.17
N TYR A 85 -15.54 8.76 23.13
CA TYR A 85 -15.96 10.07 22.64
C TYR A 85 -17.34 10.03 21.96
N GLY A 86 -17.62 9.03 21.13
CA GLY A 86 -18.91 8.90 20.46
C GLY A 86 -20.10 8.82 21.44
N PRO A 87 -20.07 7.93 22.45
CA PRO A 87 -21.10 7.86 23.46
C PRO A 87 -21.20 9.13 24.33
N LEU A 88 -20.07 9.76 24.70
CA LEU A 88 -20.09 11.02 25.46
C LEU A 88 -20.78 12.14 24.66
N LEU A 89 -20.52 12.27 23.37
CA LEU A 89 -21.19 13.25 22.52
C LEU A 89 -22.71 13.01 22.42
N ARG A 90 -23.17 11.76 22.61
CA ARG A 90 -24.60 11.41 22.66
C ARG A 90 -25.20 11.50 24.06
N LEU A 91 -24.46 12.00 25.03
CA LEU A 91 -24.86 12.10 26.43
C LEU A 91 -25.19 10.72 27.08
N GLN A 92 -24.63 9.65 26.55
CA GLN A 92 -24.86 8.27 27.03
C GLN A 92 -23.81 7.79 28.05
N GLY A 93 -22.82 8.63 28.36
CA GLY A 93 -21.69 8.23 29.19
C GLY A 93 -20.67 7.38 28.45
N VAL A 94 -19.62 6.95 29.13
CA VAL A 94 -18.59 6.06 28.54
C VAL A 94 -19.12 4.62 28.54
N ARG A 95 -18.97 3.90 27.42
CA ARG A 95 -19.31 2.47 27.38
C ARG A 95 -18.33 1.67 28.22
N VAL A 96 -18.86 0.90 29.17
CA VAL A 96 -18.06 0.06 30.11
C VAL A 96 -18.23 -1.44 29.76
N ASP A 97 -19.29 -1.77 29.08
CA ASP A 97 -19.83 -3.13 28.85
C ASP A 97 -19.16 -3.89 27.71
N ASN A 98 -18.40 -3.22 26.85
CA ASN A 98 -17.80 -3.85 25.64
C ASN A 98 -16.29 -4.15 25.76
N GLY A 99 -15.69 -4.01 26.95
CA GLY A 99 -14.30 -4.38 27.22
C GLY A 99 -13.22 -3.62 26.44
N TRP A 100 -13.56 -2.43 25.90
CA TRP A 100 -12.62 -1.64 25.09
C TRP A 100 -11.41 -1.16 25.89
N ASN A 101 -11.60 -0.82 27.16
CA ASN A 101 -10.56 -0.40 28.11
C ASN A 101 -9.55 -1.51 28.33
N GLU A 102 -10.01 -2.74 28.52
CA GLU A 102 -9.18 -3.92 28.66
C GLU A 102 -8.43 -4.26 27.36
N ALA A 103 -9.10 -4.15 26.22
CA ALA A 103 -8.47 -4.34 24.92
C ALA A 103 -7.36 -3.30 24.67
N LEU A 104 -7.61 -2.04 25.02
CA LEU A 104 -6.64 -0.96 24.92
C LEU A 104 -5.45 -1.17 25.86
N ALA A 105 -5.72 -1.54 27.13
CA ALA A 105 -4.68 -1.81 28.11
C ALA A 105 -3.74 -2.92 27.66
N ARG A 106 -4.29 -4.05 27.20
CA ARG A 106 -3.48 -5.16 26.65
C ARG A 106 -2.66 -4.76 25.44
N ASP A 107 -3.20 -3.95 24.52
CA ASP A 107 -2.46 -3.48 23.35
C ASP A 107 -1.30 -2.53 23.74
N TYR A 108 -1.38 -1.86 24.89
CA TYR A 108 -0.28 -1.11 25.50
C TYR A 108 0.75 -2.01 26.16
N GLU A 109 0.33 -3.06 26.86
CA GLU A 109 1.21 -4.00 27.53
C GLU A 109 2.01 -4.86 26.52
N GLN A 110 1.36 -5.25 25.42
CA GLN A 110 1.94 -6.11 24.39
C GLN A 110 1.79 -5.49 23.02
N LEU A 111 2.77 -4.66 22.62
CA LEU A 111 2.78 -4.04 21.30
C LEU A 111 2.93 -5.11 20.20
N HIS A 112 1.90 -5.27 19.38
CA HIS A 112 1.91 -6.19 18.25
C HIS A 112 1.27 -5.58 17.01
N PHE A 113 1.56 -6.15 15.84
CA PHE A 113 0.94 -5.71 14.60
C PHE A 113 -0.42 -6.36 14.40
N HIS A 114 -1.47 -5.57 14.22
CA HIS A 114 -2.83 -6.06 14.00
C HIS A 114 -3.04 -6.65 12.59
N ILE A 115 -2.18 -6.30 11.64
CA ILE A 115 -2.22 -6.79 10.26
C ILE A 115 -0.88 -7.39 9.84
N SER A 116 -0.94 -8.39 8.95
CA SER A 116 0.26 -8.98 8.37
C SER A 116 0.93 -8.03 7.37
N PHE A 117 2.21 -8.28 7.07
CA PHE A 117 2.93 -7.52 6.04
C PHE A 117 2.26 -7.65 4.67
N TRP A 118 1.85 -8.86 4.29
CA TRP A 118 1.22 -9.15 3.01
C TRP A 118 -0.14 -8.48 2.87
N GLU A 119 -0.92 -8.44 3.94
CA GLU A 119 -2.18 -7.72 3.99
C GLU A 119 -1.96 -6.19 3.83
N ALA A 120 -0.98 -5.64 4.54
CA ALA A 120 -0.61 -4.23 4.41
C ALA A 120 -0.17 -3.90 2.98
N ALA A 121 0.70 -4.74 2.38
CA ALA A 121 1.18 -4.59 1.00
C ALA A 121 0.01 -4.64 -0.01
N GLY A 122 -0.88 -5.61 0.13
CA GLY A 122 -2.06 -5.72 -0.73
C GLY A 122 -3.00 -4.53 -0.63
N ARG A 123 -3.23 -3.98 0.57
CA ARG A 123 -4.02 -2.76 0.77
C ARG A 123 -3.38 -1.54 0.09
N ARG A 124 -2.06 -1.40 0.21
CA ARG A 124 -1.32 -0.28 -0.41
C ARG A 124 -1.21 -0.44 -1.92
N LEU A 125 -1.00 -1.67 -2.40
CA LEU A 125 -1.03 -1.97 -3.83
C LEU A 125 -2.35 -1.51 -4.46
N ARG A 126 -3.48 -1.98 -3.95
CA ARG A 126 -4.81 -1.64 -4.50
C ARG A 126 -5.16 -0.16 -4.41
N ARG A 127 -4.72 0.53 -3.36
CA ARG A 127 -5.13 1.91 -3.12
C ARG A 127 -4.28 2.93 -3.88
N ASN A 128 -2.96 2.73 -3.93
CA ASN A 128 -2.01 3.74 -4.42
C ASN A 128 -1.18 3.22 -5.59
N TYR A 129 -0.65 1.99 -5.49
CA TYR A 129 0.36 1.50 -6.42
C TYR A 129 -0.21 0.88 -7.69
N SER A 130 -1.47 0.41 -7.68
CA SER A 130 -2.12 -0.11 -8.89
C SER A 130 -2.16 0.94 -10.01
N PHE A 131 -2.45 2.19 -9.67
CA PHE A 131 -2.41 3.28 -10.62
C PHE A 131 -1.00 3.55 -11.14
N LEU A 132 0.00 3.58 -10.26
CA LEU A 132 1.41 3.76 -10.64
C LEU A 132 1.89 2.68 -11.61
N PHE A 133 1.65 1.42 -11.29
CA PHE A 133 2.01 0.30 -12.16
C PHE A 133 1.25 0.32 -13.49
N ALA A 134 -0.03 0.71 -13.50
CA ALA A 134 -0.80 0.87 -14.72
C ALA A 134 -0.22 1.97 -15.62
N VAL A 135 0.12 3.14 -15.06
CA VAL A 135 0.78 4.23 -15.80
C VAL A 135 2.11 3.77 -16.39
N GLN A 136 2.93 3.07 -15.61
CA GLN A 136 4.22 2.53 -16.07
C GLN A 136 4.05 1.51 -17.19
N ALA A 137 3.09 0.57 -17.08
CA ALA A 137 2.78 -0.41 -18.10
C ALA A 137 2.33 0.24 -19.42
N VAL A 138 1.36 1.16 -19.34
CA VAL A 138 0.87 1.91 -20.49
C VAL A 138 2.00 2.71 -21.14
N SER A 139 2.81 3.39 -20.35
CA SER A 139 3.94 4.17 -20.84
C SER A 139 5.01 3.30 -21.52
N TYR A 140 5.28 2.12 -20.97
CA TYR A 140 6.19 1.16 -21.60
C TYR A 140 5.65 0.72 -22.97
N VAL A 141 4.38 0.31 -23.03
CA VAL A 141 3.74 -0.10 -24.30
C VAL A 141 3.75 1.06 -25.31
N LEU A 142 3.38 2.27 -24.89
CA LEU A 142 3.42 3.45 -25.75
C LEU A 142 4.85 3.73 -26.26
N LYS A 143 5.86 3.63 -25.39
CA LYS A 143 7.25 3.84 -25.78
C LYS A 143 7.68 2.89 -26.88
N ILE A 144 7.44 1.61 -26.75
CA ILE A 144 7.85 0.61 -27.76
C ILE A 144 7.00 0.67 -29.05
N CYS A 145 5.75 1.15 -28.97
CA CYS A 145 4.88 1.29 -30.14
C CYS A 145 5.21 2.53 -31.00
N ILE A 146 5.68 3.62 -30.35
CA ILE A 146 5.86 4.91 -31.01
C ILE A 146 7.34 5.17 -31.34
N HIS A 147 8.27 4.64 -30.55
CA HIS A 147 9.69 4.94 -30.64
C HIS A 147 10.56 3.69 -30.85
N PRO A 148 11.69 3.82 -31.63
CA PRO A 148 12.17 5.04 -32.27
C PRO A 148 11.33 5.48 -33.46
N THR A 149 10.61 4.57 -34.09
CA THR A 149 9.65 4.79 -35.17
C THR A 149 8.35 4.05 -34.88
N PRO A 150 7.21 4.50 -35.44
CA PRO A 150 5.94 3.79 -35.24
C PRO A 150 6.04 2.34 -35.75
N VAL A 151 5.66 1.39 -34.91
CA VAL A 151 5.68 -0.04 -35.22
C VAL A 151 4.74 -0.37 -36.38
N ARG A 152 5.21 -1.11 -37.36
CA ARG A 152 4.44 -1.58 -38.50
C ARG A 152 4.32 -3.11 -38.57
N SER A 153 5.14 -3.84 -37.80
CA SER A 153 5.14 -5.30 -37.73
C SER A 153 5.44 -5.82 -36.33
N PHE A 154 5.07 -7.06 -36.05
CA PHE A 154 5.41 -7.71 -34.78
C PHE A 154 6.93 -7.87 -34.60
N ALA A 155 7.69 -8.06 -35.69
CA ALA A 155 9.14 -8.14 -35.61
C ALA A 155 9.76 -6.83 -35.10
N GLU A 156 9.27 -5.68 -35.56
CA GLU A 156 9.70 -4.37 -35.08
C GLU A 156 9.32 -4.17 -33.60
N LEU A 157 8.14 -4.64 -33.19
CA LEU A 157 7.72 -4.56 -31.76
C LEU A 157 8.71 -5.30 -30.84
N TRP A 158 9.14 -6.50 -31.24
CA TRP A 158 10.14 -7.25 -30.49
C TRP A 158 11.49 -6.52 -30.44
N GLN A 159 11.93 -5.93 -31.56
CA GLN A 159 13.16 -5.14 -31.58
C GLN A 159 13.10 -3.92 -30.68
N HIS A 160 11.99 -3.16 -30.71
CA HIS A 160 11.80 -1.98 -29.86
C HIS A 160 11.70 -2.33 -28.36
N ALA A 161 11.17 -3.51 -28.04
CA ALA A 161 11.07 -3.99 -26.66
C ALA A 161 12.39 -4.52 -26.10
N SER A 162 13.42 -4.78 -26.97
CA SER A 162 14.70 -5.31 -26.52
C SER A 162 15.47 -4.32 -25.66
N ILE A 163 16.16 -4.82 -24.62
CA ILE A 163 16.97 -3.99 -23.71
C ILE A 163 18.36 -4.61 -23.58
N GLY A 164 19.34 -3.99 -24.20
CA GLY A 164 20.71 -4.52 -24.23
C GLY A 164 20.75 -5.93 -24.84
N PRO A 165 21.32 -6.94 -24.15
CA PRO A 165 21.40 -8.31 -24.66
C PRO A 165 20.09 -9.10 -24.53
N LEU A 166 19.05 -8.55 -23.87
CA LEU A 166 17.78 -9.23 -23.61
C LEU A 166 16.82 -9.08 -24.80
N PRO A 167 16.32 -10.19 -25.37
CA PRO A 167 15.34 -10.16 -26.45
C PRO A 167 14.02 -9.53 -25.98
N GLY A 168 13.32 -8.84 -26.90
CA GLY A 168 12.07 -8.16 -26.60
C GLY A 168 10.96 -9.08 -26.13
N GLU A 169 10.90 -10.30 -26.65
CA GLU A 169 9.93 -11.33 -26.23
C GLU A 169 10.08 -11.65 -24.74
N VAL A 170 11.33 -11.77 -24.27
CA VAL A 170 11.63 -12.05 -22.85
C VAL A 170 11.20 -10.88 -21.97
N ILE A 171 11.52 -9.65 -22.39
CA ILE A 171 11.14 -8.45 -21.64
C ILE A 171 9.61 -8.32 -21.54
N LEU A 172 8.89 -8.53 -22.65
CA LEU A 172 7.43 -8.46 -22.65
C LEU A 172 6.79 -9.58 -21.84
N ALA A 173 7.32 -10.81 -21.95
CA ALA A 173 6.86 -11.93 -21.14
C ALA A 173 7.07 -11.66 -19.63
N MET A 174 8.25 -11.15 -19.24
CA MET A 174 8.53 -10.76 -17.86
C MET A 174 7.61 -9.63 -17.39
N GLY A 175 7.37 -8.62 -18.23
CA GLY A 175 6.45 -7.53 -17.94
C GLY A 175 5.01 -8.03 -17.73
N PHE A 176 4.54 -8.95 -18.58
CA PHE A 176 3.24 -9.56 -18.43
C PHE A 176 3.13 -10.37 -17.13
N LEU A 177 4.09 -11.25 -16.85
CA LEU A 177 4.13 -12.05 -15.62
C LEU A 177 4.21 -11.17 -14.37
N PHE A 178 4.96 -10.08 -14.43
CA PHE A 178 5.06 -9.11 -13.34
C PHE A 178 3.68 -8.49 -13.02
N HIS A 179 2.98 -7.96 -14.02
CA HIS A 179 1.66 -7.32 -13.81
C HIS A 179 0.57 -8.33 -13.47
N ALA A 180 0.60 -9.52 -14.07
CA ALA A 180 -0.30 -10.63 -13.70
C ALA A 180 -0.07 -11.05 -12.24
N GLY A 181 1.19 -11.16 -11.81
CA GLY A 181 1.56 -11.45 -10.42
C GLY A 181 1.03 -10.38 -9.44
N LEU A 182 1.17 -9.09 -9.78
CA LEU A 182 0.61 -8.00 -8.99
C LEU A 182 -0.92 -8.08 -8.88
N LEU A 183 -1.60 -8.39 -9.97
CA LEU A 183 -3.06 -8.56 -9.99
C LEU A 183 -3.49 -9.74 -9.11
N VAL A 184 -2.86 -10.90 -9.28
CA VAL A 184 -3.12 -12.09 -8.46
C VAL A 184 -2.88 -11.78 -6.98
N PHE A 185 -1.76 -11.15 -6.65
CA PHE A 185 -1.45 -10.74 -5.28
C PHE A 185 -2.51 -9.76 -4.71
N ALA A 186 -2.95 -8.78 -5.51
CA ALA A 186 -4.00 -7.85 -5.11
C ALA A 186 -5.32 -8.58 -4.81
N LEU A 187 -5.70 -9.58 -5.61
CA LEU A 187 -6.91 -10.39 -5.43
C LEU A 187 -6.82 -11.32 -4.22
N LEU A 188 -5.71 -12.04 -4.05
CA LEU A 188 -5.51 -12.94 -2.92
C LEU A 188 -5.55 -12.20 -1.58
N THR A 189 -5.03 -10.98 -1.52
CA THR A 189 -5.02 -10.16 -0.30
C THR A 189 -6.35 -9.44 -0.03
N LEU A 190 -7.37 -9.54 -0.90
CA LEU A 190 -8.73 -9.03 -0.63
C LEU A 190 -9.40 -9.74 0.54
N LYS A 191 -9.17 -11.05 0.67
CA LYS A 191 -9.78 -11.88 1.73
C LYS A 191 -9.34 -11.46 3.16
N GLY A 192 -8.19 -10.81 3.30
CA GLY A 192 -7.66 -10.31 4.57
C GLY A 192 -8.29 -9.01 5.10
N GLN A 193 -9.12 -8.33 4.31
CA GLN A 193 -9.69 -7.02 4.69
C GLN A 193 -10.65 -7.05 5.90
N ARG A 194 -11.12 -8.22 6.31
CA ARG A 194 -11.99 -8.37 7.49
C ARG A 194 -11.35 -7.94 8.81
N ALA A 195 -10.03 -7.76 8.84
CA ALA A 195 -9.27 -7.37 10.03
C ALA A 195 -9.08 -5.84 10.17
N ALA A 196 -9.58 -5.01 9.25
CA ALA A 196 -9.46 -3.56 9.34
C ALA A 196 -10.23 -3.03 10.56
N GLY A 197 -9.50 -2.46 11.52
CA GLY A 197 -10.09 -1.89 12.73
C GLY A 197 -10.36 -2.89 13.86
N ARG A 198 -9.87 -4.12 13.80
CA ARG A 198 -9.92 -5.09 14.90
C ARG A 198 -8.57 -5.20 15.59
N VAL A 199 -8.57 -5.13 16.90
CA VAL A 199 -7.42 -5.49 17.72
C VAL A 199 -7.33 -7.02 17.72
N LYS A 200 -6.35 -7.59 16.98
CA LYS A 200 -6.08 -9.04 17.02
C LYS A 200 -5.22 -9.35 18.23
N ARG A 201 -5.56 -10.42 18.93
CA ARG A 201 -4.74 -10.98 20.02
C ARG A 201 -3.59 -11.81 19.47
N PRO A 202 -2.47 -11.93 20.24
CA PRO A 202 -1.44 -12.92 19.96
C PRO A 202 -1.95 -14.36 20.15
N ASP A 203 -2.88 -14.58 21.09
CA ASP A 203 -3.46 -15.90 21.42
C ASP A 203 -4.86 -16.02 20.84
N ASP A 204 -4.94 -16.67 19.69
CA ASP A 204 -6.11 -16.76 18.86
C ASP A 204 -7.09 -17.86 19.31
N GLY A 205 -7.77 -17.67 20.42
CA GLY A 205 -8.82 -18.62 20.80
C GLY A 205 -10.15 -17.97 21.16
N LYS A 206 -10.13 -16.83 21.84
CA LYS A 206 -11.36 -16.15 22.30
C LYS A 206 -11.11 -14.65 22.42
N ASP A 207 -11.20 -13.94 21.32
CA ASP A 207 -11.11 -12.48 21.31
C ASP A 207 -12.44 -11.86 21.80
N PRO A 208 -12.52 -11.27 23.02
CA PRO A 208 -13.72 -10.61 23.48
C PRO A 208 -14.02 -9.32 22.69
N THR A 209 -13.06 -8.84 21.86
CA THR A 209 -13.26 -7.69 20.97
C THR A 209 -13.68 -8.13 19.55
N ALA A 210 -13.83 -9.45 19.28
CA ALA A 210 -14.25 -9.97 17.97
C ALA A 210 -15.60 -9.38 17.52
N ASN A 211 -16.42 -8.93 18.47
CA ASN A 211 -17.72 -8.30 18.22
C ASN A 211 -17.65 -6.76 18.14
N LEU A 212 -16.50 -6.13 18.39
CA LEU A 212 -16.32 -4.71 18.17
C LEU A 212 -16.15 -4.44 16.68
N ARG A 213 -17.26 -4.43 15.95
CA ARG A 213 -17.31 -3.92 14.58
C ARG A 213 -17.28 -2.40 14.62
N PHE A 214 -16.30 -1.82 14.01
CA PHE A 214 -16.21 -0.38 13.74
C PHE A 214 -16.67 -0.18 12.28
N ASP A 215 -17.99 -0.13 12.07
CA ASP A 215 -18.61 0.28 10.80
C ASP A 215 -18.40 1.78 10.58
#